data_3b574fa5f84417f86d6ed27b40991e2c
#
_entry.id   3b574fa5f84417f86d6ed27b40991e2c
#
_cell.length_a   1.000
_cell.length_b   1.000
_cell.length_c   1.000
_cell.angle_alpha   90.00
_cell.angle_beta   90.00
_cell.angle_gamma   90.00
#
_symmetry.space_group_name_H-M   'P 1'
#
loop_
_entity.id
_entity.type
_entity.pdbx_description
1 polymer ?
#
loop_
_entity_poly.entity_id
_entity_poly.type
_entity_poly.pdbx_seq_one_letter_code
_entity_poly.pdbx_strand_id
1 'polypeptide(L)' 'MADALTLTAVFTPDENGWTMAKLAEWPAVVTCGRTVEEARAMLLDAAREMIASYRDEGREPPIGGGHVEAITIDLAA' A
#
# COMPACT_ATOMS: atom_id res chain seq x y z
N MET A 1 22.41 -7.75 0.17
CA MET A 1 21.06 -7.93 -0.41
C MET A 1 20.03 -7.88 0.70
N ALA A 2 19.01 -7.08 0.54
CA ALA A 2 17.98 -6.96 1.57
C ALA A 2 17.01 -8.12 1.48
N ASP A 3 16.72 -8.75 2.62
CA ASP A 3 15.73 -9.82 2.69
C ASP A 3 14.34 -9.30 2.99
N ALA A 4 14.23 -8.02 3.25
CA ALA A 4 12.96 -7.38 3.59
C ALA A 4 12.86 -6.02 2.91
N LEU A 5 11.63 -5.64 2.61
CA LEU A 5 11.31 -4.36 2.00
C LEU A 5 10.31 -3.66 2.91
N THR A 6 10.60 -2.43 3.29
CA THR A 6 9.72 -1.64 4.15
C THR A 6 8.97 -0.62 3.32
N LEU A 7 7.66 -0.72 3.31
CA LEU A 7 6.78 0.20 2.61
C LEU A 7 5.77 0.77 3.60
N THR A 8 5.12 1.84 3.19
CA THR A 8 4.17 2.54 4.05
C THR A 8 2.74 2.13 3.71
N ALA A 9 2.06 1.55 4.68
CA ALA A 9 0.65 1.22 4.54
C ALA A 9 -0.21 2.39 5.01
N VAL A 10 -1.23 2.72 4.23
CA VAL A 10 -2.18 3.76 4.58
C VAL A 10 -3.55 3.10 4.77
N PHE A 11 -4.12 3.26 5.96
CA PHE A 11 -5.43 2.70 6.28
C PHE A 11 -6.44 3.83 6.37
N THR A 12 -7.54 3.71 5.64
CA THR A 12 -8.61 4.71 5.68
C THR A 12 -9.94 4.02 5.89
N PRO A 13 -10.85 4.66 6.65
CA PRO A 13 -12.20 4.12 6.77
C PRO A 13 -12.90 4.20 5.43
N ASP A 14 -13.63 3.15 5.10
CA ASP A 14 -14.44 3.09 3.89
C ASP A 14 -15.90 3.00 4.30
N GLU A 15 -16.79 3.06 3.34
CA GLU A 15 -18.22 2.94 3.61
C GLU A 15 -18.54 1.59 4.26
N ASN A 16 -19.62 1.57 5.04
CA ASN A 16 -20.12 0.37 5.69
C ASN A 16 -19.17 -0.22 6.73
N GLY A 17 -18.30 0.60 7.29
CA GLY A 17 -17.42 0.15 8.38
C GLY A 17 -16.22 -0.66 7.94
N TRP A 18 -15.96 -0.75 6.64
CA TRP A 18 -14.78 -1.41 6.12
C TRP A 18 -13.56 -0.49 6.23
N THR A 19 -12.39 -1.09 6.22
CA THR A 19 -11.12 -0.38 6.21
C THR A 19 -10.42 -0.65 4.89
N MET A 20 -10.08 0.42 4.18
CA MET A 20 -9.27 0.32 2.98
C MET A 20 -7.79 0.40 3.36
N ALA A 21 -6.96 -0.38 2.68
CA ALA A 21 -5.51 -0.34 2.88
C ALA A 21 -4.81 -0.26 1.54
N LYS A 22 -3.80 0.59 1.45
CA LYS A 22 -2.99 0.68 0.24
C LYS A 22 -1.55 1.00 0.59
N LEU A 23 -0.65 0.73 -0.35
CA LEU A 23 0.76 1.08 -0.19
C LEU A 23 0.99 2.48 -0.78
N ALA A 24 1.58 3.37 0.03
CA ALA A 24 1.86 4.74 -0.42
C ALA A 24 2.84 4.75 -1.58
N GLU A 25 3.86 3.89 -1.52
CA GLU A 25 4.90 3.80 -2.55
C GLU A 25 4.50 2.97 -3.76
N TRP A 26 3.38 2.28 -3.66
CA TRP A 26 2.88 1.43 -4.75
C TRP A 26 1.34 1.44 -4.73
N PRO A 27 0.71 2.55 -5.15
CA PRO A 27 -0.73 2.73 -5.01
C PRO A 27 -1.61 1.71 -5.74
N ALA A 28 -1.04 0.97 -6.69
CA ALA A 28 -1.79 -0.09 -7.35
C ALA A 28 -2.11 -1.26 -6.41
N VAL A 29 -1.37 -1.38 -5.32
CA VAL A 29 -1.63 -2.41 -4.30
C VAL A 29 -2.61 -1.84 -3.29
N VAL A 30 -3.87 -2.18 -3.44
CA VAL A 30 -4.96 -1.70 -2.59
C VAL A 30 -5.90 -2.84 -2.27
N THR A 31 -6.37 -2.86 -1.04
CA THR A 31 -7.30 -3.89 -0.58
C THR A 31 -8.19 -3.32 0.52
N CYS A 32 -9.08 -4.15 1.06
CA CYS A 32 -9.91 -3.75 2.18
C CYS A 32 -10.13 -4.94 3.11
N GLY A 33 -10.52 -4.61 4.34
CA GLY A 33 -10.85 -5.60 5.35
C GLY A 33 -11.86 -5.02 6.30
N ARG A 34 -12.40 -5.83 7.18
CA ARG A 34 -13.39 -5.38 8.17
C ARG A 34 -12.75 -4.66 9.33
N THR A 35 -11.48 -4.93 9.58
CA THR A 35 -10.70 -4.29 10.63
C THR A 35 -9.35 -3.87 10.05
N VAL A 36 -8.63 -3.04 10.80
CA VAL A 36 -7.26 -2.66 10.40
C VAL A 36 -6.38 -3.91 10.31
N GLU A 37 -6.53 -4.83 11.26
CA GLU A 37 -5.73 -6.06 11.28
C GLU A 37 -6.00 -6.93 10.07
N GLU A 38 -7.27 -7.07 9.70
CA GLU A 38 -7.63 -7.84 8.51
C GLU A 38 -7.15 -7.16 7.24
N ALA A 39 -7.33 -5.83 7.15
CA ALA A 39 -6.86 -5.07 5.98
C ALA A 39 -5.35 -5.17 5.83
N ARG A 40 -4.62 -5.15 6.95
CA ARG A 40 -3.16 -5.32 6.94
C ARG A 40 -2.75 -6.67 6.38
N ALA A 41 -3.40 -7.74 6.85
CA ALA A 41 -3.10 -9.08 6.37
C ALA A 41 -3.39 -9.22 4.89
N MET A 42 -4.50 -8.66 4.43
CA MET A 42 -4.88 -8.68 3.02
C MET A 42 -3.89 -7.88 2.17
N LEU A 43 -3.43 -6.75 2.69
CA LEU A 43 -2.47 -5.91 1.97
C LEU A 43 -1.12 -6.62 1.82
N LEU A 44 -0.66 -7.28 2.87
CA LEU A 44 0.58 -8.05 2.82
C LEU A 44 0.49 -9.17 1.79
N ASP A 45 -0.62 -9.88 1.77
CA ASP A 45 -0.86 -10.95 0.80
C ASP A 45 -0.86 -10.41 -0.63
N ALA A 46 -1.59 -9.32 -0.86
CA ALA A 46 -1.67 -8.71 -2.18
C ALA A 46 -0.30 -8.24 -2.67
N ALA A 47 0.48 -7.62 -1.78
CA ALA A 47 1.81 -7.16 -2.13
C ALA A 47 2.74 -8.32 -2.49
N ARG A 48 2.70 -9.40 -1.70
CA ARG A 48 3.50 -10.58 -1.98
C ARG A 48 3.17 -11.20 -3.32
N GLU A 49 1.88 -11.31 -3.63
CA GLU A 49 1.43 -11.86 -4.90
C GLU A 49 1.89 -11.02 -6.08
N MET A 50 1.77 -9.71 -5.95
CA MET A 50 2.19 -8.81 -7.04
C MET A 50 3.69 -8.83 -7.23
N ILE A 51 4.47 -8.87 -6.16
CA ILE A 51 5.93 -9.00 -6.25
C ILE A 51 6.31 -10.30 -6.94
N ALA A 52 5.68 -11.40 -6.54
CA ALA A 52 5.96 -12.70 -7.15
C ALA A 52 5.63 -12.70 -8.63
N SER A 53 4.53 -12.07 -9.02
CA SER A 53 4.12 -11.98 -10.42
C SER A 53 5.13 -11.21 -11.26
N TYR A 54 5.62 -10.07 -10.76
CA TYR A 54 6.65 -9.32 -11.47
C TYR A 54 7.95 -10.11 -11.59
N ARG A 55 8.34 -10.82 -10.53
CA ARG A 55 9.55 -11.65 -10.57
C ARG A 55 9.45 -12.79 -11.55
N ASP A 56 8.28 -13.43 -11.63
CA ASP A 56 8.03 -14.50 -12.60
C ASP A 56 8.16 -14.01 -14.03
N GLU A 57 7.84 -12.75 -14.28
CA GLU A 57 7.98 -12.13 -15.59
C GLU A 57 9.37 -11.55 -15.83
N GLY A 58 10.26 -11.64 -14.86
CA GLY A 58 11.59 -11.06 -14.96
C GLY A 58 11.60 -9.54 -14.92
N ARG A 59 10.56 -8.94 -14.28
CA ARG A 59 10.40 -7.49 -14.22
C ARG A 59 10.58 -7.00 -12.80
N GLU A 60 11.02 -5.75 -12.68
CA GLU A 60 11.12 -5.10 -11.38
C GLU A 60 9.76 -4.55 -10.97
N PRO A 61 9.29 -4.79 -9.75
CA PRO A 61 8.07 -4.14 -9.25
C PRO A 61 8.25 -2.62 -9.25
N PRO A 62 7.24 -1.84 -9.66
CA PRO A 62 7.35 -0.38 -9.73
C PRO A 62 7.17 0.26 -8.35
N ILE A 63 8.05 -0.07 -7.42
CA ILE A 63 8.01 0.40 -6.05
C ILE A 63 8.92 1.61 -5.88
N GLY A 64 8.40 2.64 -5.21
CA GLY A 64 9.21 3.81 -4.89
C GLY A 64 9.40 4.76 -6.05
N GLY A 65 8.68 4.58 -7.15
CA GLY A 65 8.77 5.47 -8.30
C GLY A 65 8.05 6.79 -8.12
N GLY A 66 7.24 6.93 -7.08
CA GLY A 66 6.50 8.13 -6.82
C GLY A 66 7.23 9.07 -5.87
N HIS A 67 6.93 10.34 -6.01
CA HIS A 67 7.44 11.37 -5.11
C HIS A 67 6.40 11.61 -4.02
N VAL A 68 6.79 11.47 -2.76
CA VAL A 68 5.89 11.65 -1.62
C VAL A 68 6.44 12.76 -0.74
N GLU A 69 5.62 13.75 -0.47
CA GLU A 69 6.02 14.84 0.39
C GLU A 69 4.85 15.32 1.25
N ALA A 70 5.18 15.95 2.37
CA ALA A 70 4.19 16.59 3.22
C ALA A 70 3.99 18.01 2.72
N ILE A 71 2.73 18.42 2.62
CA ILE A 71 2.42 19.82 2.29
C ILE A 71 1.57 20.39 3.42
N THR A 72 1.65 21.70 3.61
CA THR A 72 0.88 22.38 4.64
C THR A 72 -0.24 23.17 3.97
N ILE A 73 -1.45 22.99 4.45
CA ILE A 73 -2.60 23.71 3.94
C ILE A 73 -3.08 24.67 5.02
N ASP A 74 -3.17 25.95 4.65
CA ASP A 74 -3.67 26.96 5.57
C ASP A 74 -5.19 26.91 5.60
N LEU A 75 -5.75 26.50 6.73
CA LEU A 75 -7.18 26.39 6.92
C LEU A 75 -7.84 27.68 7.39
N ALA A 76 -7.05 28.71 7.67
CA ALA A 76 -7.59 29.98 8.17
C ALA A 76 -8.08 30.90 7.06
N ALA A 77 -7.74 30.62 5.83
CA ALA A 77 -8.12 31.45 4.70
C ALA A 77 -9.51 31.15 4.19
#